data_7e5ec709d4a88392ffc2bdebe56f0a3e
#
_entry.id   7e5ec709d4a88392ffc2bdebe56f0a3e
#
_cell.length_a   1.000
_cell.length_b   1.000
_cell.length_c   1.000
_cell.angle_alpha   90.00
_cell.angle_beta   90.00
_cell.angle_gamma   90.00
#
_symmetry.space_group_name_H-M   'P 1'
#
loop_
_entity.id
_entity.type
_entity.pdbx_description
1 polymer ?
#
loop_
_entity_poly.entity_id
_entity_poly.type
_entity_poly.pdbx_seq_one_letter_code
_entity_poly.pdbx_strand_id
1 'polypeptide(L)'
;MARTTFQGPLRSLGGIYQQGPATVVEITTSTTLTPEDHGGRIISIGGSLAAALTLTLPTINTSANSTTSGPGQDPSTANNEGVMYTIWVPTTISTSSLKIGTTSGSSDLYVGAVISIDSDTSGAVVAFSANGSSNDFINLNGTTTGGVAGTWVQIVAIAADKYMVSGNVIGSGTVATPFADS
;
A
#
# COMPACT_ATOMS: atom_id res chain seq x y z
N MET A 1 -8.89 1.63 23.69
CA MET A 1 -7.68 0.91 24.15
C MET A 1 -6.61 1.95 24.45
N ALA A 2 -5.85 1.76 25.56
CA ALA A 2 -4.74 2.66 25.87
C ALA A 2 -3.61 2.44 24.86
N ARG A 3 -3.04 3.53 24.38
CA ARG A 3 -1.91 3.53 23.45
C ARG A 3 -0.63 3.84 24.22
N THR A 4 0.45 3.12 23.94
CA THR A 4 1.78 3.43 24.47
C THR A 4 2.59 4.08 23.37
N THR A 5 3.03 5.32 23.58
CA THR A 5 3.84 6.09 22.63
C THR A 5 5.28 6.19 23.15
N PHE A 6 6.25 5.87 22.29
CA PHE A 6 7.67 6.04 22.56
C PHE A 6 8.16 7.27 21.78
N GLN A 7 8.83 8.19 22.45
CA GLN A 7 9.37 9.42 21.83
C GLN A 7 10.83 9.26 21.35
N GLY A 8 11.36 8.07 21.34
CA GLY A 8 12.72 7.79 20.91
C GLY A 8 12.86 6.39 20.33
N PRO A 9 14.05 6.04 19.84
CA PRO A 9 14.29 4.72 19.29
C PRO A 9 13.99 3.62 20.31
N LEU A 10 13.19 2.63 19.93
CA LEU A 10 12.96 1.45 20.73
C LEU A 10 14.03 0.40 20.41
N ARG A 11 14.85 0.04 21.41
CA ARG A 11 15.78 -1.07 21.28
C ARG A 11 15.20 -2.30 21.98
N SER A 12 14.93 -3.35 21.20
CA SER A 12 14.58 -4.67 21.71
C SER A 12 15.70 -5.66 21.41
N LEU A 13 16.26 -6.31 22.44
CA LEU A 13 17.33 -7.30 22.28
C LEU A 13 16.76 -8.69 21.94
N GLY A 14 15.49 -8.95 22.24
CA GLY A 14 14.81 -10.21 21.95
C GLY A 14 13.90 -10.17 20.71
N GLY A 15 13.91 -9.05 19.96
CA GLY A 15 12.99 -8.84 18.86
C GLY A 15 11.64 -8.27 19.30
N ILE A 16 10.81 -7.90 18.34
CA ILE A 16 9.43 -7.48 18.55
C ILE A 16 8.53 -8.57 17.99
N TYR A 17 7.71 -9.15 18.88
CA TYR A 17 6.74 -10.16 18.50
C TYR A 17 5.38 -9.50 18.31
N GLN A 18 4.86 -9.59 17.09
CA GLN A 18 3.56 -9.06 16.70
C GLN A 18 2.62 -10.21 16.40
N GLN A 19 1.56 -10.35 17.20
CA GLN A 19 0.60 -11.44 17.06
C GLN A 19 -0.83 -10.93 17.20
N GLY A 20 -1.74 -11.59 16.51
CA GLY A 20 -3.17 -11.43 16.68
C GLY A 20 -3.88 -10.93 15.44
N PRO A 21 -5.22 -10.89 15.44
CA PRO A 21 -6.03 -10.53 14.29
C PRO A 21 -5.79 -9.09 13.81
N ALA A 22 -5.28 -8.22 14.67
CA ALA A 22 -4.95 -6.85 14.30
C ALA A 22 -3.72 -6.73 13.38
N THR A 23 -2.95 -7.80 13.18
CA THR A 23 -1.78 -7.80 12.27
C THR A 23 -2.19 -7.86 10.81
N VAL A 24 -3.33 -8.46 10.52
CA VAL A 24 -3.95 -8.51 9.19
C VAL A 24 -5.27 -7.75 9.25
N VAL A 25 -5.41 -6.74 8.42
CA VAL A 25 -6.62 -5.92 8.32
C VAL A 25 -7.33 -6.27 7.03
N GLU A 26 -8.55 -6.78 7.11
CA GLU A 26 -9.36 -7.06 5.93
C GLU A 26 -10.12 -5.80 5.50
N ILE A 27 -10.01 -5.45 4.21
CA ILE A 27 -10.73 -4.33 3.60
C ILE A 27 -11.62 -4.86 2.49
N THR A 28 -12.91 -4.56 2.58
CA THR A 28 -13.95 -4.98 1.62
C THR A 28 -14.61 -3.81 0.88
N THR A 29 -14.34 -2.58 1.31
CA THR A 29 -14.90 -1.34 0.73
C THR A 29 -13.82 -0.29 0.55
N SER A 30 -14.07 0.68 -0.32
CA SER A 30 -13.13 1.79 -0.53
C SER A 30 -12.80 2.49 0.77
N THR A 31 -11.51 2.65 1.05
CA THR A 31 -11.00 3.08 2.35
C THR A 31 -9.82 4.02 2.19
N THR A 32 -9.80 5.10 2.97
CA THR A 32 -8.60 5.91 3.16
C THR A 32 -7.73 5.24 4.23
N LEU A 33 -6.51 4.88 3.85
CA LEU A 33 -5.56 4.26 4.77
C LEU A 33 -5.02 5.31 5.73
N THR A 34 -4.75 4.87 6.95
CA THR A 34 -4.12 5.72 7.99
C THR A 34 -2.85 5.04 8.50
N PRO A 35 -1.83 5.80 8.90
CA PRO A 35 -0.65 5.23 9.55
C PRO A 35 -0.98 4.41 10.78
N GLU A 36 -1.99 4.85 11.52
CA GLU A 36 -2.39 4.28 12.80
C GLU A 36 -3.04 2.91 12.68
N ASP A 37 -3.99 2.76 11.73
CA ASP A 37 -4.79 1.55 11.61
C ASP A 37 -4.24 0.57 10.59
N HIS A 38 -3.41 1.04 9.66
CA HIS A 38 -2.96 0.27 8.50
C HIS A 38 -1.43 0.17 8.38
N GLY A 39 -0.69 1.12 8.98
CA GLY A 39 0.78 1.16 8.90
C GLY A 39 1.43 -0.06 9.56
N GLY A 40 2.41 -0.66 8.90
CA GLY A 40 3.12 -1.85 9.38
C GLY A 40 2.29 -3.13 9.43
N ARG A 41 1.09 -3.12 8.83
CA ARG A 41 0.17 -4.28 8.81
C ARG A 41 0.04 -4.84 7.41
N ILE A 42 -0.46 -6.07 7.33
CA ILE A 42 -0.90 -6.68 6.07
C ILE A 42 -2.36 -6.27 5.84
N ILE A 43 -2.60 -5.61 4.73
CA ILE A 43 -3.93 -5.23 4.28
C ILE A 43 -4.40 -6.32 3.31
N SER A 44 -5.33 -7.13 3.76
CA SER A 44 -5.93 -8.19 2.96
C SER A 44 -7.15 -7.67 2.23
N ILE A 45 -7.18 -7.79 0.92
CA ILE A 45 -8.36 -7.42 0.13
C ILE A 45 -9.38 -8.54 0.23
N GLY A 46 -10.47 -8.28 0.93
CA GLY A 46 -11.46 -9.30 1.25
C GLY A 46 -12.34 -9.69 0.07
N GLY A 47 -12.47 -11.00 -0.12
CA GLY A 47 -13.45 -11.63 -0.99
C GLY A 47 -13.37 -11.30 -2.47
N SER A 48 -14.41 -11.69 -3.19
CA SER A 48 -14.64 -11.25 -4.57
C SER A 48 -15.16 -9.82 -4.55
N LEU A 49 -14.45 -8.89 -5.17
CA LEU A 49 -14.87 -7.49 -5.24
C LEU A 49 -16.13 -7.37 -6.11
N ALA A 50 -17.26 -7.09 -5.49
CA ALA A 50 -18.52 -6.86 -6.20
C ALA A 50 -18.55 -5.51 -6.94
N ALA A 51 -17.70 -4.56 -6.55
CA ALA A 51 -17.52 -3.24 -7.14
C ALA A 51 -16.06 -2.83 -7.12
N ALA A 52 -15.70 -1.81 -7.88
CA ALA A 52 -14.35 -1.24 -7.83
C ALA A 52 -14.03 -0.76 -6.41
N LEU A 53 -12.87 -1.15 -5.91
CA LEU A 53 -12.39 -0.77 -4.59
C LEU A 53 -11.20 0.17 -4.75
N THR A 54 -11.23 1.27 -4.01
CA THR A 54 -10.12 2.23 -3.97
C THR A 54 -9.53 2.29 -2.57
N LEU A 55 -8.24 2.05 -2.47
CA LEU A 55 -7.45 2.37 -1.30
C LEU A 55 -6.76 3.71 -1.54
N THR A 56 -7.02 4.68 -0.67
CA THR A 56 -6.38 6.00 -0.76
C THR A 56 -5.29 6.09 0.30
N LEU A 57 -4.05 6.29 -0.13
CA LEU A 57 -2.92 6.55 0.77
C LEU A 57 -3.05 7.95 1.39
N PRO A 58 -2.64 8.16 2.64
CA PRO A 58 -2.60 9.49 3.22
C PRO A 58 -1.60 10.38 2.48
N THR A 59 -1.78 11.69 2.54
CA THR A 59 -0.74 12.63 2.07
C THR A 59 0.52 12.48 2.90
N ILE A 60 1.68 12.50 2.24
CA ILE A 60 2.97 12.38 2.94
C ILE A 60 3.24 13.66 3.74
N ASN A 61 3.52 13.46 5.02
CA ASN A 61 3.96 14.52 5.93
C ASN A 61 5.35 14.19 6.47
N THR A 62 6.35 14.95 6.05
CA THR A 62 7.75 14.82 6.51
C THR A 62 8.11 15.83 7.60
N SER A 63 7.15 16.64 8.07
CA SER A 63 7.38 17.61 9.12
C SER A 63 7.78 16.92 10.42
N ALA A 64 8.73 17.52 11.15
CA ALA A 64 9.12 16.98 12.45
C ALA A 64 7.90 16.92 13.39
N ASN A 65 7.75 15.79 14.08
CA ASN A 65 6.72 15.67 15.10
C ASN A 65 6.97 16.67 16.23
N SER A 66 5.91 17.30 16.72
CA SER A 66 6.02 18.22 17.84
C SER A 66 6.47 17.46 19.10
N THR A 67 7.61 17.82 19.64
CA THR A 67 8.11 17.27 20.91
C THR A 67 7.33 17.81 22.12
N THR A 68 6.54 18.87 21.93
CA THR A 68 5.71 19.49 22.97
C THR A 68 4.29 18.93 22.99
N SER A 69 3.87 18.19 21.98
CA SER A 69 2.61 17.50 22.00
C SER A 69 2.72 16.32 22.97
N GLY A 70 2.02 16.41 24.08
CA GLY A 70 1.91 15.32 25.04
C GLY A 70 1.33 14.05 24.38
N PRO A 71 0.96 13.02 25.15
CA PRO A 71 0.41 11.74 24.66
C PRO A 71 -0.96 11.92 24.01
N GLY A 72 -1.06 12.70 22.95
CA GLY A 72 -2.31 13.11 22.29
C GLY A 72 -2.10 13.74 20.92
N GLN A 73 -0.89 13.71 20.37
CA GLN A 73 -0.72 14.15 18.97
C GLN A 73 -1.58 13.28 18.07
N ASP A 74 -2.39 13.93 17.25
CA ASP A 74 -3.22 13.23 16.27
C ASP A 74 -2.31 12.50 15.27
N PRO A 75 -2.35 11.15 15.20
CA PRO A 75 -1.51 10.39 14.28
C PRO A 75 -1.75 10.73 12.81
N SER A 76 -2.94 11.26 12.47
CA SER A 76 -3.27 11.66 11.09
C SER A 76 -2.49 12.89 10.62
N THR A 77 -2.00 13.71 11.56
CA THR A 77 -1.19 14.92 11.29
C THR A 77 0.28 14.74 11.62
N ALA A 78 0.66 13.59 12.17
CA ALA A 78 2.03 13.28 12.50
C ALA A 78 2.86 13.00 11.23
N ASN A 79 4.18 13.10 11.37
CA ASN A 79 5.11 12.62 10.35
C ASN A 79 4.82 11.15 10.05
N ASN A 80 4.60 10.83 8.78
CA ASN A 80 4.31 9.48 8.31
C ASN A 80 5.41 8.92 7.40
N GLU A 81 6.56 9.58 7.33
CA GLU A 81 7.73 9.08 6.62
C GLU A 81 8.19 7.73 7.22
N GLY A 82 8.52 6.78 6.38
CA GLY A 82 8.87 5.42 6.78
C GLY A 82 7.68 4.51 7.07
N VAL A 83 6.45 5.01 7.06
CA VAL A 83 5.26 4.15 7.22
C VAL A 83 5.11 3.26 6.01
N MET A 84 4.92 1.96 6.26
CA MET A 84 4.83 0.91 5.26
C MET A 84 3.42 0.32 5.23
N TYR A 85 2.88 0.15 4.03
CA TYR A 85 1.62 -0.52 3.77
C TYR A 85 1.90 -1.74 2.91
N THR A 86 1.48 -2.93 3.37
CA THR A 86 1.60 -4.18 2.59
C THR A 86 0.20 -4.63 2.20
N ILE A 87 -0.11 -4.57 0.91
CA ILE A 87 -1.42 -4.93 0.36
C ILE A 87 -1.30 -6.30 -0.28
N TRP A 88 -2.19 -7.20 0.08
CA TRP A 88 -2.24 -8.58 -0.41
C TRP A 88 -3.62 -8.90 -0.98
N VAL A 89 -3.64 -9.55 -2.12
CA VAL A 89 -4.85 -10.01 -2.84
C VAL A 89 -4.98 -11.52 -2.66
N PRO A 90 -5.78 -12.00 -1.71
CA PRO A 90 -5.95 -13.44 -1.46
C PRO A 90 -6.81 -14.15 -2.52
N THR A 91 -7.70 -13.42 -3.17
CA THR A 91 -8.63 -13.94 -4.17
C THR A 91 -8.56 -13.10 -5.44
N THR A 92 -8.50 -13.76 -6.60
CA THR A 92 -8.44 -13.06 -7.90
C THR A 92 -9.58 -12.07 -8.06
N ILE A 93 -9.24 -10.86 -8.44
CA ILE A 93 -10.18 -9.80 -8.80
C ILE A 93 -10.82 -10.19 -10.13
N SER A 94 -12.13 -10.48 -10.17
CA SER A 94 -12.76 -11.05 -11.35
C SER A 94 -13.80 -10.15 -12.05
N THR A 95 -14.41 -9.23 -11.34
CA THR A 95 -15.55 -8.44 -11.88
C THR A 95 -15.38 -6.94 -11.75
N SER A 96 -14.26 -6.50 -11.18
CA SER A 96 -14.01 -5.08 -10.85
C SER A 96 -12.52 -4.78 -10.87
N SER A 97 -12.09 -3.71 -10.24
CA SER A 97 -10.67 -3.36 -10.10
C SER A 97 -10.34 -2.92 -8.68
N LEU A 98 -9.10 -3.14 -8.29
CA LEU A 98 -8.51 -2.54 -7.11
C LEU A 98 -7.61 -1.39 -7.57
N LYS A 99 -7.93 -0.19 -7.11
CA LYS A 99 -7.07 0.99 -7.26
C LYS A 99 -6.38 1.30 -5.94
N ILE A 100 -5.10 1.56 -5.99
CA ILE A 100 -4.32 2.05 -4.85
C ILE A 100 -3.75 3.39 -5.27
N GLY A 101 -4.29 4.47 -4.72
CA GLY A 101 -3.97 5.83 -5.16
C GLY A 101 -3.46 6.69 -4.04
N THR A 102 -2.77 7.75 -4.40
CA THR A 102 -2.45 8.84 -3.49
C THR A 102 -3.69 9.71 -3.23
N THR A 103 -3.64 10.57 -2.23
CA THR A 103 -4.75 11.51 -1.96
C THR A 103 -4.95 12.43 -3.17
N SER A 104 -6.19 12.54 -3.63
CA SER A 104 -6.53 13.42 -4.76
C SER A 104 -6.09 14.87 -4.50
N GLY A 105 -5.39 15.46 -5.46
CA GLY A 105 -4.84 16.80 -5.36
C GLY A 105 -3.56 16.92 -4.54
N SER A 106 -3.01 15.80 -4.01
CA SER A 106 -1.64 15.81 -3.49
C SER A 106 -0.62 15.74 -4.63
N SER A 107 0.62 16.12 -4.32
CA SER A 107 1.77 15.95 -5.23
C SER A 107 2.45 14.59 -5.07
N ASP A 108 1.88 13.71 -4.24
CA ASP A 108 2.47 12.41 -3.94
C ASP A 108 2.46 11.49 -5.16
N LEU A 109 3.59 10.93 -5.49
CA LEU A 109 3.79 10.08 -6.66
C LEU A 109 4.50 8.78 -6.31
N TYR A 110 4.27 7.75 -7.11
CA TYR A 110 5.00 6.50 -6.99
C TYR A 110 6.38 6.56 -7.62
N VAL A 111 7.34 5.93 -6.94
CA VAL A 111 8.69 5.60 -7.43
C VAL A 111 8.98 4.13 -7.15
N GLY A 112 9.86 3.51 -7.89
CA GLY A 112 10.19 2.09 -7.73
C GLY A 112 9.57 1.24 -8.82
N ALA A 113 9.47 -0.06 -8.56
CA ALA A 113 9.03 -1.01 -9.57
C ALA A 113 8.32 -2.22 -8.94
N VAL A 114 7.49 -2.87 -9.73
CA VAL A 114 6.89 -4.17 -9.43
C VAL A 114 7.29 -5.19 -10.48
N ILE A 115 7.36 -6.46 -10.07
CA ILE A 115 7.54 -7.58 -10.98
C ILE A 115 6.16 -8.14 -11.32
N SER A 116 5.83 -8.13 -12.60
CA SER A 116 4.62 -8.78 -13.11
C SER A 116 4.94 -10.19 -13.56
N ILE A 117 4.16 -11.13 -13.05
CA ILE A 117 4.28 -12.57 -13.35
C ILE A 117 3.03 -12.97 -14.11
N ASP A 118 3.21 -13.48 -15.32
CA ASP A 118 2.13 -14.05 -16.10
C ASP A 118 1.81 -15.47 -15.57
N SER A 119 0.56 -15.69 -15.15
CA SER A 119 0.10 -16.95 -14.58
C SER A 119 -0.48 -17.91 -15.61
N ASP A 120 -0.57 -17.51 -16.86
CA ASP A 120 -1.07 -18.37 -17.92
C ASP A 120 0.07 -19.10 -18.70
N THR A 121 -0.20 -19.53 -19.89
CA THR A 121 0.68 -20.41 -20.67
C THR A 121 1.99 -19.76 -21.12
N SER A 122 2.13 -18.43 -21.11
CA SER A 122 3.34 -17.77 -21.57
C SER A 122 4.43 -17.69 -20.49
N GLY A 123 4.06 -17.70 -19.22
CA GLY A 123 5.00 -17.68 -18.08
C GLY A 123 5.96 -16.48 -18.08
N ALA A 124 5.58 -15.37 -18.72
CA ALA A 124 6.45 -14.20 -18.84
C ALA A 124 6.62 -13.50 -17.49
N VAL A 125 7.82 -12.98 -17.27
CA VAL A 125 8.14 -12.13 -16.13
C VAL A 125 8.62 -10.79 -16.67
N VAL A 126 7.91 -9.72 -16.31
CA VAL A 126 8.20 -8.36 -16.76
C VAL A 126 8.26 -7.42 -15.58
N ALA A 127 9.25 -6.55 -15.53
CA ALA A 127 9.30 -5.49 -14.53
C ALA A 127 8.68 -4.21 -15.09
N PHE A 128 7.79 -3.60 -14.31
CA PHE A 128 7.24 -2.29 -14.60
C PHE A 128 7.71 -1.29 -13.54
N SER A 129 8.25 -0.16 -13.99
CA SER A 129 8.65 0.94 -13.10
C SER A 129 7.63 2.07 -13.14
N ALA A 130 7.37 2.66 -11.99
CA ALA A 130 6.68 3.94 -11.92
C ALA A 130 7.57 5.04 -12.51
N ASN A 131 6.98 5.99 -13.22
CA ASN A 131 7.74 7.05 -13.90
C ASN A 131 8.25 8.14 -12.94
N GLY A 132 7.73 8.20 -11.70
CA GLY A 132 8.16 9.15 -10.67
C GLY A 132 7.75 10.62 -10.93
N SER A 133 7.00 10.86 -11.97
CA SER A 133 6.61 12.22 -12.40
C SER A 133 5.11 12.42 -12.60
N SER A 134 4.33 11.35 -12.79
CA SER A 134 2.89 11.43 -12.96
C SER A 134 2.14 10.25 -12.37
N ASN A 135 2.79 9.08 -12.18
CA ASN A 135 2.08 7.93 -11.68
C ASN A 135 1.68 8.09 -10.23
N ASP A 136 0.40 8.25 -10.00
CA ASP A 136 -0.26 8.40 -8.69
C ASP A 136 -1.23 7.26 -8.36
N PHE A 137 -1.41 6.29 -9.29
CA PHE A 137 -2.23 5.11 -9.11
C PHE A 137 -1.52 3.80 -9.47
N ILE A 138 -1.88 2.74 -8.73
CA ILE A 138 -1.68 1.34 -9.11
C ILE A 138 -3.08 0.78 -9.37
N ASN A 139 -3.32 0.24 -10.55
CA ASN A 139 -4.61 -0.31 -10.94
C ASN A 139 -4.47 -1.80 -11.25
N LEU A 140 -5.12 -2.64 -10.45
CA LEU A 140 -5.13 -4.10 -10.57
C LEU A 140 -6.50 -4.54 -11.06
N ASN A 141 -6.56 -5.11 -12.25
CA ASN A 141 -7.81 -5.50 -12.91
C ASN A 141 -8.13 -7.00 -12.86
N GLY A 142 -7.31 -7.77 -12.15
CA GLY A 142 -7.46 -9.23 -12.06
C GLY A 142 -6.97 -10.02 -13.26
N THR A 143 -6.47 -9.34 -14.28
CA THR A 143 -5.92 -9.91 -15.52
C THR A 143 -4.59 -9.23 -15.89
N THR A 144 -4.56 -8.42 -16.92
CA THR A 144 -3.34 -7.90 -17.54
C THR A 144 -2.51 -6.99 -16.64
N THR A 145 -3.11 -6.21 -15.73
CA THR A 145 -2.39 -5.33 -14.81
C THR A 145 -2.19 -5.93 -13.41
N GLY A 146 -2.42 -7.23 -13.26
CA GLY A 146 -2.28 -7.93 -12.00
C GLY A 146 -3.59 -8.00 -11.20
N GLY A 147 -3.51 -8.54 -9.97
CA GLY A 147 -4.68 -8.76 -9.12
C GLY A 147 -5.21 -10.19 -9.15
N VAL A 148 -4.47 -11.12 -9.74
CA VAL A 148 -4.66 -12.57 -9.55
C VAL A 148 -4.24 -12.91 -8.11
N ALA A 149 -4.88 -13.92 -7.52
CA ALA A 149 -4.60 -14.39 -6.17
C ALA A 149 -3.10 -14.59 -5.92
N GLY A 150 -2.59 -14.08 -4.81
CA GLY A 150 -1.17 -14.07 -4.49
C GLY A 150 -0.44 -12.76 -4.86
N THR A 151 -1.07 -11.86 -5.61
CA THR A 151 -0.54 -10.50 -5.83
C THR A 151 -0.32 -9.80 -4.51
N TRP A 152 0.83 -9.16 -4.36
CA TRP A 152 1.10 -8.27 -3.23
C TRP A 152 1.96 -7.07 -3.67
N VAL A 153 1.73 -5.95 -3.04
CA VAL A 153 2.54 -4.74 -3.19
C VAL A 153 2.83 -4.14 -1.83
N GLN A 154 4.04 -3.62 -1.68
CA GLN A 154 4.48 -2.88 -0.52
C GLN A 154 4.76 -1.44 -0.92
N ILE A 155 4.23 -0.52 -0.14
CA ILE A 155 4.31 0.91 -0.40
C ILE A 155 4.83 1.58 0.86
N VAL A 156 5.87 2.41 0.71
CA VAL A 156 6.54 3.10 1.81
C VAL A 156 6.63 4.58 1.49
N ALA A 157 6.22 5.43 2.40
CA ALA A 157 6.48 6.87 2.33
C ALA A 157 7.97 7.13 2.60
N ILE A 158 8.75 7.56 1.61
CA ILE A 158 10.21 7.66 1.72
C ILE A 158 10.74 9.09 1.75
N ALA A 159 9.99 10.03 1.24
CA ALA A 159 10.34 11.44 1.20
C ALA A 159 9.09 12.27 0.90
N ALA A 160 9.19 13.58 1.01
CA ALA A 160 8.13 14.47 0.53
C ALA A 160 7.73 14.10 -0.91
N ASP A 161 6.44 13.95 -1.13
CA ASP A 161 5.82 13.66 -2.43
C ASP A 161 6.27 12.33 -3.07
N LYS A 162 6.88 11.38 -2.32
CA LYS A 162 7.37 10.11 -2.88
C LYS A 162 6.98 8.88 -2.05
N TYR A 163 6.17 8.03 -2.66
CA TYR A 163 5.89 6.69 -2.23
C TYR A 163 6.76 5.68 -3.01
N MET A 164 7.65 4.99 -2.33
CA MET A 164 8.36 3.86 -2.93
C MET A 164 7.45 2.64 -2.99
N VAL A 165 7.40 2.00 -4.14
CA VAL A 165 6.63 0.78 -4.35
C VAL A 165 7.53 -0.37 -4.76
N SER A 166 7.22 -1.56 -4.24
CA SER A 166 7.82 -2.84 -4.64
C SER A 166 6.78 -3.94 -4.51
N GLY A 167 6.99 -5.07 -5.18
CA GLY A 167 6.08 -6.20 -5.04
C GLY A 167 6.05 -7.12 -6.24
N ASN A 168 5.21 -8.14 -6.13
CA ASN A 168 4.90 -9.06 -7.21
C ASN A 168 3.41 -8.94 -7.56
N VAL A 169 3.12 -8.59 -8.79
CA VAL A 169 1.76 -8.56 -9.31
C VAL A 169 1.58 -9.75 -10.25
N ILE A 170 0.62 -10.60 -9.95
CA ILE A 170 0.32 -11.78 -10.75
C ILE A 170 -0.81 -11.40 -11.70
N GLY A 171 -0.57 -11.53 -12.99
CA GLY A 171 -1.51 -11.25 -14.05
C GLY A 171 -1.79 -12.47 -14.93
N SER A 172 -2.60 -12.30 -15.94
CA SER A 172 -2.87 -13.28 -16.98
C SER A 172 -3.04 -12.59 -18.34
N GLY A 173 -2.80 -13.31 -19.43
CA GLY A 173 -2.78 -12.76 -20.77
C GLY A 173 -1.55 -11.88 -21.02
N THR A 174 -1.65 -10.90 -21.88
CA THR A 174 -0.55 -9.96 -22.13
C THR A 174 -0.44 -8.99 -20.98
N VAL A 175 0.57 -9.20 -20.12
CA VAL A 175 0.78 -8.34 -18.95
C VAL A 175 1.09 -6.89 -19.34
N ALA A 176 0.53 -5.96 -18.63
CA ALA A 176 0.63 -4.51 -18.84
C ALA A 176 1.01 -3.81 -17.54
N THR A 177 1.52 -2.58 -17.66
CA THR A 177 1.87 -1.79 -16.47
C THR A 177 0.65 -1.56 -15.59
N PRO A 178 0.77 -1.79 -14.26
CA PRO A 178 -0.28 -1.44 -13.33
C PRO A 178 -0.26 0.06 -12.95
N PHE A 179 0.81 0.79 -13.26
CA PHE A 179 0.93 2.20 -12.94
C PHE A 179 0.12 3.07 -13.90
N ALA A 180 -0.61 4.02 -13.35
CA ALA A 180 -1.47 4.93 -14.07
C ALA A 180 -1.44 6.33 -13.45
N ASP A 181 -1.96 7.28 -14.19
CA ASP A 181 -2.20 8.65 -13.77
C ASP A 181 -3.70 8.86 -13.52
N SER A 182 -4.06 9.76 -12.59
CA SER A 182 -5.46 10.10 -12.26
C SER A 182 -6.14 10.94 -13.34
#